data_901c4613baaef05970910522b01646a4
#
_entry.id   901c4613baaef05970910522b01646a4
#
_cell.length_a   1.000
_cell.length_b   1.000
_cell.length_c   1.000
_cell.angle_alpha   90.00
_cell.angle_beta   90.00
_cell.angle_gamma   90.00
#
_symmetry.space_group_name_H-M   'P 1'
#
loop_
_entity.id
_entity.type
_entity.pdbx_description
1 polymer ?
#
loop_
_entity_poly.entity_id
_entity_poly.type
_entity_poly.pdbx_seq_one_letter_code
_entity_poly.pdbx_strand_id
1 'polypeptide(L)'
;QAKTLFPYTTLFRSPPAESPSFKQWIIESLGEGIAKHFMVPFNEKLWQVPLDELTSDWVSWLVPKPDVKDVVSGALGIKDKAFGYNPSFQYPSSGGIKVLPEAFLPSVENLTYDSELVEIETGRRRAVFRSAQGERTEEYDRLISTIPLPELVRRCVDLPASMRELAGTLRWVSVYNVNLAVAREHVSDKHWIYFPEHRYPFYRAGFPMNFSPSMGQPGCSSLYVEMSHQPTEQESETSLIERVRRGLEAAGVLQATDELVMSDVKDLYYAYVLFDRYRNRAVKELLTELERRGISSIGRYGLWEHTSMEDAIAQGQQVAMRLRMRAAA
;
A
#
# COMPACT_ATOMS: atom_id res chain seq x y z
N GLN A 1 19.81 -18.73 -14.12
CA GLN A 1 19.22 -18.10 -15.33
C GLN A 1 18.35 -16.97 -14.86
N ALA A 2 18.82 -15.73 -15.11
CA ALA A 2 18.08 -14.52 -14.80
C ALA A 2 16.76 -14.55 -15.59
N LYS A 3 15.63 -14.61 -14.88
CA LYS A 3 14.33 -14.37 -15.48
C LYS A 3 14.26 -12.90 -15.88
N THR A 4 14.03 -12.70 -17.15
CA THR A 4 13.88 -11.46 -17.88
C THR A 4 13.07 -10.45 -17.09
N LEU A 5 13.69 -9.33 -16.73
CA LEU A 5 13.01 -8.12 -16.27
C LEU A 5 11.95 -7.74 -17.32
N PHE A 6 10.71 -7.66 -16.88
CA PHE A 6 9.61 -7.20 -17.72
C PHE A 6 9.92 -5.80 -18.24
N PRO A 7 9.77 -5.54 -19.54
CA PRO A 7 9.97 -4.19 -20.06
C PRO A 7 8.84 -3.30 -19.55
N TYR A 8 9.16 -2.41 -18.63
CA TYR A 8 8.27 -1.32 -18.19
C TYR A 8 8.09 -0.27 -19.30
N THR A 9 7.58 -0.70 -20.45
CA THR A 9 7.14 0.20 -21.54
C THR A 9 5.63 0.29 -21.63
N THR A 10 4.89 -0.15 -20.61
CA THR A 10 3.42 -0.05 -20.57
C THR A 10 2.91 1.17 -19.83
N LEU A 11 3.73 2.16 -19.56
CA LEU A 11 3.32 3.37 -18.83
C LEU A 11 2.23 4.21 -19.54
N PHE A 12 1.89 3.95 -20.80
CA PHE A 12 0.87 4.75 -21.50
C PHE A 12 0.18 3.96 -22.62
N ARG A 13 -0.48 2.86 -22.29
CA ARG A 13 -1.56 2.44 -23.17
C ARG A 13 -2.77 3.31 -22.85
N SER A 14 -3.29 3.99 -23.87
CA SER A 14 -4.65 4.56 -23.80
C SER A 14 -5.58 3.44 -23.34
N PRO A 15 -6.48 3.69 -22.37
CA PRO A 15 -7.41 2.64 -21.96
C PRO A 15 -8.14 2.16 -23.21
N PRO A 16 -8.29 0.85 -23.40
CA PRO A 16 -9.27 0.35 -24.36
C PRO A 16 -10.63 0.95 -23.98
N ALA A 17 -11.51 1.13 -24.96
CA ALA A 17 -12.85 1.59 -24.70
C ALA A 17 -13.42 0.83 -23.50
N GLU A 18 -13.69 1.57 -22.42
CA GLU A 18 -14.26 1.12 -21.13
C GLU A 18 -13.78 -0.24 -20.63
N SER A 19 -12.69 -0.23 -19.86
CA SER A 19 -12.34 -1.40 -19.02
C SER A 19 -13.53 -1.76 -18.13
N PRO A 20 -13.85 -3.06 -17.97
CA PRO A 20 -14.93 -3.47 -17.09
C PRO A 20 -14.68 -2.95 -15.66
N SER A 21 -15.75 -2.69 -14.91
CA SER A 21 -15.61 -2.37 -13.50
C SER A 21 -14.92 -3.52 -12.75
N PHE A 22 -14.29 -3.22 -11.63
CA PHE A 22 -13.64 -4.26 -10.83
C PHE A 22 -14.64 -5.34 -10.40
N LYS A 23 -15.86 -4.99 -10.06
CA LYS A 23 -16.92 -5.94 -9.73
C LYS A 23 -17.25 -6.87 -10.89
N GLN A 24 -17.42 -6.31 -12.08
CA GLN A 24 -17.68 -7.10 -13.28
C GLN A 24 -16.51 -8.04 -13.58
N TRP A 25 -15.27 -7.54 -13.49
CA TRP A 25 -14.08 -8.37 -13.66
C TRP A 25 -14.02 -9.54 -12.67
N ILE A 26 -14.37 -9.32 -11.37
CA ILE A 26 -14.44 -10.39 -10.36
C ILE A 26 -15.40 -11.49 -10.81
N ILE A 27 -16.62 -11.13 -11.21
CA ILE A 27 -17.65 -12.10 -11.60
C ILE A 27 -17.23 -12.89 -12.85
N GLU A 28 -16.76 -12.18 -13.87
CA GLU A 28 -16.35 -12.80 -15.15
C GLU A 28 -15.10 -13.66 -15.04
N SER A 29 -14.16 -13.29 -14.16
CA SER A 29 -12.87 -13.98 -14.04
C SER A 29 -12.87 -15.12 -13.03
N LEU A 30 -13.64 -15.00 -11.94
CA LEU A 30 -13.60 -15.91 -10.80
C LEU A 30 -14.94 -16.65 -10.56
N GLY A 31 -16.00 -16.23 -11.24
CA GLY A 31 -17.33 -16.81 -11.10
C GLY A 31 -18.12 -16.28 -9.89
N GLU A 32 -19.43 -16.48 -9.93
CA GLU A 32 -20.36 -15.95 -8.92
C GLU A 32 -20.12 -16.48 -7.51
N GLY A 33 -19.67 -17.73 -7.37
CA GLY A 33 -19.43 -18.34 -6.07
C GLY A 33 -18.31 -17.63 -5.29
N ILE A 34 -17.13 -17.48 -5.92
CA ILE A 34 -16.00 -16.75 -5.31
C ILE A 34 -16.35 -15.26 -5.15
N ALA A 35 -17.03 -14.67 -6.13
CA ALA A 35 -17.48 -13.29 -6.07
C ALA A 35 -18.34 -13.06 -4.82
N LYS A 36 -19.39 -13.87 -4.64
CA LYS A 36 -20.37 -13.71 -3.54
C LYS A 36 -19.76 -13.98 -2.16
N HIS A 37 -18.97 -15.03 -2.02
CA HIS A 37 -18.54 -15.48 -0.69
C HIS A 37 -17.21 -14.92 -0.22
N PHE A 38 -16.41 -14.34 -1.14
CA PHE A 38 -15.10 -13.81 -0.78
C PHE A 38 -14.78 -12.47 -1.44
N MET A 39 -14.66 -12.42 -2.78
CA MET A 39 -14.05 -11.27 -3.45
C MET A 39 -14.86 -9.99 -3.30
N VAL A 40 -16.18 -10.03 -3.46
CA VAL A 40 -17.00 -8.82 -3.33
C VAL A 40 -17.01 -8.34 -1.88
N PRO A 41 -17.46 -9.12 -0.86
CA PRO A 41 -17.53 -8.63 0.50
C PRO A 41 -16.17 -8.26 1.10
N PHE A 42 -15.10 -8.97 0.75
CA PHE A 42 -13.75 -8.62 1.17
C PHE A 42 -13.31 -7.26 0.60
N ASN A 43 -13.51 -7.06 -0.70
CA ASN A 43 -13.09 -5.84 -1.37
C ASN A 43 -13.96 -4.63 -1.02
N GLU A 44 -15.25 -4.81 -0.73
CA GLU A 44 -16.10 -3.74 -0.18
C GLU A 44 -15.58 -3.23 1.17
N LYS A 45 -15.14 -4.15 2.03
CA LYS A 45 -14.49 -3.80 3.31
C LYS A 45 -13.13 -3.11 3.11
N LEU A 46 -12.34 -3.56 2.14
CA LEU A 46 -11.01 -3.03 1.87
C LEU A 46 -11.07 -1.63 1.24
N TRP A 47 -11.88 -1.47 0.19
CA TRP A 47 -11.87 -0.25 -0.62
C TRP A 47 -12.81 0.83 -0.11
N GLN A 48 -13.81 0.49 0.71
CA GLN A 48 -14.80 1.42 1.28
C GLN A 48 -15.53 2.28 0.23
N VAL A 49 -15.62 1.78 -1.00
CA VAL A 49 -16.34 2.37 -2.13
C VAL A 49 -17.03 1.26 -2.93
N PRO A 50 -18.11 1.57 -3.67
CA PRO A 50 -18.73 0.60 -4.57
C PRO A 50 -17.70 0.08 -5.59
N LEU A 51 -17.58 -1.24 -5.73
CA LEU A 51 -16.59 -1.86 -6.62
C LEU A 51 -16.86 -1.57 -8.11
N ASP A 52 -18.06 -1.08 -8.44
CA ASP A 52 -18.42 -0.62 -9.78
C ASP A 52 -17.77 0.74 -10.12
N GLU A 53 -17.30 1.52 -9.13
CA GLU A 53 -16.55 2.76 -9.35
C GLU A 53 -15.07 2.51 -9.66
N LEU A 54 -14.56 1.33 -9.32
CA LEU A 54 -13.16 0.97 -9.55
C LEU A 54 -12.98 0.32 -10.92
N THR A 55 -11.84 0.60 -11.55
CA THR A 55 -11.42 -0.07 -12.79
C THR A 55 -10.71 -1.40 -12.48
N SER A 56 -10.56 -2.25 -13.48
CA SER A 56 -9.84 -3.53 -13.35
C SER A 56 -8.41 -3.49 -13.89
N ASP A 57 -7.91 -2.35 -14.32
CA ASP A 57 -6.61 -2.21 -14.99
C ASP A 57 -5.42 -2.68 -14.14
N TRP A 58 -5.54 -2.57 -12.82
CA TRP A 58 -4.51 -2.88 -11.83
C TRP A 58 -4.54 -4.32 -11.33
N VAL A 59 -5.58 -5.09 -11.65
CA VAL A 59 -5.84 -6.40 -11.01
C VAL A 59 -5.03 -7.52 -11.64
N SER A 60 -4.74 -7.43 -12.93
CA SER A 60 -4.23 -8.55 -13.74
C SER A 60 -2.91 -9.16 -13.27
N TRP A 61 -2.09 -8.41 -12.54
CA TRP A 61 -0.82 -8.87 -11.99
C TRP A 61 -0.90 -9.26 -10.50
N LEU A 62 -1.95 -8.80 -9.79
CA LEU A 62 -2.14 -9.06 -8.36
C LEU A 62 -2.98 -10.31 -8.09
N VAL A 63 -3.99 -10.54 -8.91
CA VAL A 63 -4.94 -11.63 -8.70
C VAL A 63 -4.76 -12.68 -9.80
N PRO A 64 -4.18 -13.85 -9.48
CA PRO A 64 -4.03 -14.90 -10.47
C PRO A 64 -5.40 -15.43 -10.88
N LYS A 65 -5.58 -15.68 -12.19
CA LYS A 65 -6.76 -16.35 -12.71
C LYS A 65 -6.51 -17.86 -12.67
N PRO A 66 -7.22 -18.63 -11.82
CA PRO A 66 -7.15 -20.08 -11.85
C PRO A 66 -7.83 -20.58 -13.13
N ASP A 67 -7.31 -21.65 -13.71
CA ASP A 67 -8.04 -22.37 -14.75
C ASP A 67 -9.09 -23.32 -14.14
N VAL A 68 -10.02 -23.81 -14.95
CA VAL A 68 -11.09 -24.70 -14.48
C VAL A 68 -10.52 -25.99 -13.87
N LYS A 69 -9.42 -26.50 -14.38
CA LYS A 69 -8.76 -27.68 -13.86
C LYS A 69 -8.23 -27.45 -12.45
N ASP A 70 -7.61 -26.30 -12.21
CA ASP A 70 -7.09 -25.91 -10.91
C ASP A 70 -8.24 -25.78 -9.88
N VAL A 71 -9.38 -25.19 -10.28
CA VAL A 71 -10.58 -25.08 -9.43
C VAL A 71 -11.14 -26.46 -9.07
N VAL A 72 -11.27 -27.35 -10.05
CA VAL A 72 -11.77 -28.72 -9.84
C VAL A 72 -10.80 -29.52 -8.96
N SER A 73 -9.50 -29.46 -9.22
CA SER A 73 -8.47 -30.10 -8.39
C SER A 73 -8.54 -29.64 -6.94
N GLY A 74 -8.64 -28.32 -6.73
CA GLY A 74 -8.80 -27.75 -5.40
C GLY A 74 -10.07 -28.22 -4.68
N ALA A 75 -11.20 -28.29 -5.38
CA ALA A 75 -12.46 -28.81 -4.84
C ALA A 75 -12.39 -30.29 -4.45
N LEU A 76 -11.59 -31.09 -5.15
CA LEU A 76 -11.32 -32.51 -4.85
C LEU A 76 -10.23 -32.69 -3.78
N GLY A 77 -9.65 -31.64 -3.25
CA GLY A 77 -8.59 -31.69 -2.25
C GLY A 77 -7.22 -32.05 -2.81
N ILE A 78 -7.05 -32.04 -4.13
CA ILE A 78 -5.78 -32.32 -4.80
C ILE A 78 -4.91 -31.07 -4.70
N LYS A 79 -3.82 -31.15 -3.91
CA LYS A 79 -2.89 -30.05 -3.66
C LYS A 79 -1.61 -30.23 -4.47
N ASP A 80 -1.67 -30.02 -5.77
CA ASP A 80 -0.54 -30.14 -6.69
C ASP A 80 0.15 -28.81 -7.00
N LYS A 81 -0.47 -27.69 -6.64
CA LYS A 81 0.08 -26.33 -6.80
C LYS A 81 -0.22 -25.44 -5.59
N ALA A 82 0.72 -24.54 -5.29
CA ALA A 82 0.45 -23.39 -4.44
C ALA A 82 -0.09 -22.25 -5.30
N PHE A 83 -1.29 -21.75 -4.97
CA PHE A 83 -1.93 -20.64 -5.64
C PHE A 83 -1.78 -19.35 -4.83
N GLY A 84 -1.71 -18.24 -5.51
CA GLY A 84 -1.69 -16.89 -4.91
C GLY A 84 -0.56 -16.04 -5.44
N TYR A 85 -0.63 -14.76 -5.10
CA TYR A 85 0.38 -13.76 -5.48
C TYR A 85 1.75 -14.07 -4.83
N ASN A 86 1.74 -14.49 -3.55
CA ASN A 86 2.92 -14.85 -2.78
C ASN A 86 2.77 -16.24 -2.15
N PRO A 87 2.81 -17.32 -2.92
CA PRO A 87 2.71 -18.69 -2.37
C PRO A 87 3.90 -19.04 -1.48
N SER A 88 5.03 -18.36 -1.68
CA SER A 88 6.20 -18.35 -0.81
C SER A 88 6.79 -16.94 -0.76
N PHE A 89 7.41 -16.59 0.34
CA PHE A 89 8.09 -15.30 0.51
C PHE A 89 9.32 -15.47 1.41
N GLN A 90 10.23 -14.51 1.33
CA GLN A 90 11.37 -14.40 2.23
C GLN A 90 11.11 -13.25 3.20
N TYR A 91 11.52 -13.46 4.44
CA TYR A 91 11.40 -12.45 5.49
C TYR A 91 12.70 -12.41 6.30
N PRO A 92 13.15 -11.25 6.80
CA PRO A 92 14.34 -11.15 7.64
C PRO A 92 14.22 -12.05 8.89
N SER A 93 15.28 -12.79 9.20
CA SER A 93 15.31 -13.67 10.38
C SER A 93 15.24 -12.89 11.70
N SER A 94 15.65 -11.61 11.69
CA SER A 94 15.60 -10.71 12.84
C SER A 94 15.41 -9.26 12.41
N GLY A 95 14.91 -8.40 13.30
CA GLY A 95 14.77 -6.96 13.10
C GLY A 95 13.55 -6.52 12.29
N GLY A 96 12.78 -7.46 11.73
CA GLY A 96 11.59 -7.17 10.94
C GLY A 96 11.92 -6.59 9.57
N ILE A 97 10.87 -6.22 8.82
CA ILE A 97 11.02 -5.76 7.42
C ILE A 97 11.82 -4.45 7.29
N LYS A 98 11.91 -3.65 8.34
CA LYS A 98 12.66 -2.39 8.35
C LYS A 98 14.14 -2.55 8.07
N VAL A 99 14.74 -3.72 8.32
CA VAL A 99 16.16 -3.98 8.01
C VAL A 99 16.46 -3.84 6.52
N LEU A 100 15.47 -4.00 5.65
CA LEU A 100 15.64 -3.84 4.21
C LEU A 100 15.93 -2.37 3.84
N PRO A 101 15.11 -1.38 4.18
CA PRO A 101 15.47 0.02 3.92
C PRO A 101 16.68 0.49 4.75
N GLU A 102 16.85 0.02 5.99
CA GLU A 102 18.00 0.36 6.83
C GLU A 102 19.34 -0.09 6.22
N ALA A 103 19.36 -1.17 5.44
CA ALA A 103 20.55 -1.65 4.75
C ALA A 103 21.13 -0.64 3.73
N PHE A 104 20.34 0.32 3.27
CA PHE A 104 20.82 1.39 2.38
C PHE A 104 21.49 2.55 3.12
N LEU A 105 21.21 2.73 4.42
CA LEU A 105 21.69 3.89 5.20
C LEU A 105 23.21 4.09 5.15
N PRO A 106 24.06 3.03 5.24
CA PRO A 106 25.52 3.22 5.16
C PRO A 106 26.01 3.82 3.84
N SER A 107 25.18 3.75 2.78
CA SER A 107 25.49 4.30 1.46
C SER A 107 24.89 5.69 1.22
N VAL A 108 24.21 6.27 2.19
CA VAL A 108 23.58 7.60 2.10
C VAL A 108 24.44 8.59 2.88
N GLU A 109 25.15 9.48 2.14
CA GLU A 109 26.08 10.44 2.76
C GLU A 109 25.39 11.58 3.50
N ASN A 110 24.27 12.06 2.94
CA ASN A 110 23.54 13.22 3.47
C ASN A 110 22.09 12.83 3.77
N LEU A 111 21.81 12.54 5.03
CA LEU A 111 20.47 12.18 5.50
C LEU A 111 20.06 13.09 6.64
N THR A 112 18.91 13.74 6.50
CA THR A 112 18.33 14.61 7.52
C THR A 112 16.96 14.07 7.90
N TYR A 113 16.79 13.72 9.18
CA TYR A 113 15.53 13.32 9.76
C TYR A 113 14.79 14.54 10.34
N ASP A 114 13.55 14.32 10.79
CA ASP A 114 12.70 15.31 11.45
C ASP A 114 12.61 16.63 10.70
N SER A 115 12.49 16.53 9.36
CA SER A 115 12.51 17.64 8.42
C SER A 115 11.34 17.52 7.46
N GLU A 116 10.24 18.21 7.76
CA GLU A 116 9.03 18.21 6.96
C GLU A 116 9.18 19.17 5.76
N LEU A 117 8.95 18.68 4.55
CA LEU A 117 8.78 19.54 3.38
C LEU A 117 7.46 20.30 3.51
N VAL A 118 7.49 21.63 3.55
CA VAL A 118 6.31 22.46 3.71
C VAL A 118 5.92 23.23 2.44
N GLU A 119 6.89 23.58 1.59
CA GLU A 119 6.65 24.37 0.39
C GLU A 119 7.67 24.09 -0.70
N ILE A 120 7.25 24.20 -1.95
CA ILE A 120 8.11 24.13 -3.15
C ILE A 120 7.73 25.29 -4.07
N GLU A 121 8.70 26.16 -4.37
CA GLU A 121 8.65 27.13 -5.46
C GLU A 121 9.30 26.52 -6.71
N THR A 122 8.51 25.88 -7.57
CA THR A 122 9.04 25.11 -8.69
C THR A 122 9.76 25.96 -9.74
N GLY A 123 9.29 27.19 -9.96
CA GLY A 123 9.91 28.13 -10.89
C GLY A 123 11.29 28.64 -10.42
N ARG A 124 11.49 28.73 -9.12
CA ARG A 124 12.76 29.12 -8.49
C ARG A 124 13.62 27.93 -8.08
N ARG A 125 13.08 26.71 -8.18
CA ARG A 125 13.72 25.47 -7.71
C ARG A 125 14.14 25.53 -6.25
N ARG A 126 13.24 25.97 -5.39
CA ARG A 126 13.46 26.11 -3.94
C ARG A 126 12.46 25.26 -3.19
N ALA A 127 12.94 24.58 -2.16
CA ALA A 127 12.13 23.78 -1.25
C ALA A 127 12.35 24.25 0.18
N VAL A 128 11.26 24.44 0.92
CA VAL A 128 11.28 24.86 2.32
C VAL A 128 10.98 23.66 3.20
N PHE A 129 11.84 23.44 4.17
CA PHE A 129 11.72 22.38 5.16
C PHE A 129 11.55 22.96 6.56
N ARG A 130 10.66 22.36 7.34
CA ARG A 130 10.42 22.69 8.74
C ARG A 130 10.94 21.59 9.65
N SER A 131 11.62 21.99 10.72
CA SER A 131 12.10 21.13 11.80
C SER A 131 11.88 21.79 13.16
N ALA A 132 12.24 21.13 14.25
CA ALA A 132 12.22 21.72 15.59
C ALA A 132 13.13 22.96 15.73
N GLN A 133 14.15 23.09 14.87
CA GLN A 133 15.08 24.22 14.84
C GLN A 133 14.57 25.41 13.99
N GLY A 134 13.43 25.28 13.33
CA GLY A 134 12.83 26.28 12.46
C GLY A 134 12.76 25.84 11.01
N GLU A 135 12.55 26.82 10.13
CA GLU A 135 12.48 26.59 8.69
C GLU A 135 13.83 26.86 8.01
N ARG A 136 14.15 26.02 7.03
CA ARG A 136 15.30 26.21 6.15
C ARG A 136 14.85 26.08 4.70
N THR A 137 15.53 26.81 3.84
CA THR A 137 15.32 26.75 2.39
C THR A 137 16.50 26.09 1.72
N GLU A 138 16.22 25.15 0.83
CA GLU A 138 17.20 24.48 -0.01
C GLU A 138 16.93 24.79 -1.47
N GLU A 139 17.97 25.09 -2.23
CA GLU A 139 17.91 25.18 -3.69
C GLU A 139 18.25 23.83 -4.29
N TYR A 140 17.62 23.48 -5.41
CA TYR A 140 17.84 22.21 -6.07
C TYR A 140 17.92 22.34 -7.60
N ASP A 141 18.76 21.56 -8.24
CA ASP A 141 18.74 21.40 -9.69
C ASP A 141 17.67 20.42 -10.12
N ARG A 142 17.49 19.35 -9.35
CA ARG A 142 16.50 18.31 -9.51
C ARG A 142 15.95 17.88 -8.17
N LEU A 143 14.65 17.67 -8.11
CA LEU A 143 13.96 17.15 -6.93
C LEU A 143 13.41 15.75 -7.21
N ILE A 144 13.74 14.79 -6.37
CA ILE A 144 13.12 13.47 -6.37
C ILE A 144 12.20 13.40 -5.16
N SER A 145 10.93 13.12 -5.39
CA SER A 145 9.91 13.05 -4.34
C SER A 145 9.30 11.65 -4.26
N THR A 146 9.11 11.16 -3.03
CA THR A 146 8.39 9.92 -2.74
C THR A 146 7.14 10.15 -1.89
N ILE A 147 6.84 11.42 -1.55
CA ILE A 147 5.63 11.75 -0.79
C ILE A 147 4.37 11.54 -1.66
N PRO A 148 3.18 11.39 -1.05
CA PRO A 148 1.94 11.19 -1.80
C PRO A 148 1.72 12.29 -2.84
N LEU A 149 1.36 11.90 -4.07
CA LEU A 149 1.23 12.82 -5.20
C LEU A 149 0.30 14.01 -4.93
N PRO A 150 -0.88 13.85 -4.28
CA PRO A 150 -1.72 15.00 -3.91
C PRO A 150 -1.01 15.97 -2.95
N GLU A 151 -0.24 15.44 -2.00
CA GLU A 151 0.54 16.23 -1.06
C GLU A 151 1.66 17.00 -1.76
N LEU A 152 2.39 16.34 -2.67
CA LEU A 152 3.43 16.98 -3.46
C LEU A 152 2.87 18.17 -4.25
N VAL A 153 1.75 17.96 -4.94
CA VAL A 153 1.08 19.04 -5.71
C VAL A 153 0.63 20.18 -4.80
N ARG A 154 0.08 19.87 -3.63
CA ARG A 154 -0.35 20.87 -2.65
C ARG A 154 0.82 21.72 -2.13
N ARG A 155 2.00 21.12 -1.97
CA ARG A 155 3.23 21.81 -1.53
C ARG A 155 3.85 22.72 -2.63
N CYS A 156 3.55 22.46 -3.90
CA CYS A 156 4.01 23.29 -5.00
C CYS A 156 3.11 24.52 -5.14
N VAL A 157 3.55 25.66 -4.58
CA VAL A 157 2.72 26.87 -4.45
C VAL A 157 2.47 27.63 -5.76
N ASP A 158 3.34 27.46 -6.73
CA ASP A 158 3.30 28.14 -8.04
C ASP A 158 2.77 27.26 -9.18
N LEU A 159 2.18 26.10 -8.87
CA LEU A 159 1.44 25.30 -9.84
C LEU A 159 0.11 25.96 -10.23
N PRO A 160 -0.33 25.82 -11.49
CA PRO A 160 -1.65 26.27 -11.91
C PRO A 160 -2.78 25.70 -11.04
N ALA A 161 -3.85 26.48 -10.84
CA ALA A 161 -5.02 26.04 -10.07
C ALA A 161 -5.60 24.72 -10.61
N SER A 162 -5.63 24.57 -11.95
CA SER A 162 -6.07 23.32 -12.60
C SER A 162 -5.30 22.07 -12.16
N MET A 163 -4.01 22.20 -11.83
CA MET A 163 -3.23 21.06 -11.31
C MET A 163 -3.65 20.71 -9.87
N ARG A 164 -3.96 21.70 -9.05
CA ARG A 164 -4.49 21.46 -7.70
C ARG A 164 -5.88 20.85 -7.72
N GLU A 165 -6.75 21.31 -8.62
CA GLU A 165 -8.08 20.73 -8.84
C GLU A 165 -7.96 19.28 -9.30
N LEU A 166 -7.06 19.02 -10.24
CA LEU A 166 -6.82 17.67 -10.75
C LEU A 166 -6.27 16.74 -9.65
N ALA A 167 -5.34 17.20 -8.83
CA ALA A 167 -4.85 16.44 -7.67
C ALA A 167 -5.97 16.14 -6.65
N GLY A 168 -6.91 17.06 -6.49
CA GLY A 168 -8.10 16.90 -5.64
C GLY A 168 -9.07 15.79 -6.13
N THR A 169 -8.93 15.31 -7.36
CA THR A 169 -9.73 14.17 -7.86
C THR A 169 -9.14 12.80 -7.48
N LEU A 170 -7.90 12.78 -7.01
CA LEU A 170 -7.23 11.53 -6.60
C LEU A 170 -7.80 11.05 -5.26
N ARG A 171 -8.24 9.80 -5.25
CA ARG A 171 -8.93 9.16 -4.12
C ARG A 171 -8.06 8.07 -3.50
N TRP A 172 -8.24 7.87 -2.20
CA TRP A 172 -7.58 6.79 -1.44
C TRP A 172 -8.47 6.33 -0.30
N VAL A 173 -8.11 5.24 0.30
CA VAL A 173 -8.68 4.74 1.55
C VAL A 173 -7.61 4.75 2.63
N SER A 174 -7.98 5.09 3.85
CA SER A 174 -7.14 5.01 5.05
C SER A 174 -7.32 3.66 5.75
N VAL A 175 -6.33 3.28 6.56
CA VAL A 175 -6.38 2.01 7.31
C VAL A 175 -5.93 2.24 8.75
N TYR A 176 -6.75 1.88 9.70
CA TYR A 176 -6.29 1.65 11.06
C TYR A 176 -5.57 0.30 11.12
N ASN A 177 -4.31 0.34 11.48
CA ASN A 177 -3.51 -0.84 11.78
C ASN A 177 -3.40 -0.96 13.30
N VAL A 178 -4.14 -1.90 13.87
CA VAL A 178 -4.20 -2.13 15.32
C VAL A 178 -3.23 -3.27 15.65
N ASN A 179 -2.15 -2.94 16.34
CA ASN A 179 -1.13 -3.89 16.76
C ASN A 179 -1.41 -4.32 18.19
N LEU A 180 -1.37 -5.62 18.45
CA LEU A 180 -1.66 -6.22 19.75
C LEU A 180 -0.55 -7.21 20.12
N ALA A 181 -0.20 -7.26 21.42
CA ALA A 181 0.52 -8.37 22.01
C ALA A 181 -0.36 -9.05 23.07
N VAL A 182 -0.42 -10.37 23.01
CA VAL A 182 -1.27 -11.22 23.85
C VAL A 182 -0.39 -12.12 24.70
N ALA A 183 -0.66 -12.19 26.02
CA ALA A 183 0.05 -13.06 26.98
C ALA A 183 -0.31 -14.55 26.78
N ARG A 184 -0.23 -15.03 25.56
CA ARG A 184 -0.43 -16.44 25.18
C ARG A 184 0.39 -16.74 23.94
N GLU A 185 1.16 -17.82 23.99
CA GLU A 185 1.87 -18.31 22.82
C GLU A 185 0.92 -18.95 21.80
N HIS A 186 1.32 -18.95 20.55
CA HIS A 186 0.65 -19.69 19.47
C HIS A 186 -0.84 -19.35 19.31
N VAL A 187 -1.19 -18.06 19.35
CA VAL A 187 -2.58 -17.61 19.08
C VAL A 187 -3.07 -18.11 17.72
N SER A 188 -2.16 -18.23 16.76
CA SER A 188 -2.43 -18.78 15.41
C SER A 188 -1.15 -19.38 14.82
N ASP A 189 -1.29 -20.37 13.93
CA ASP A 189 -0.24 -20.95 13.09
C ASP A 189 -0.19 -20.30 11.69
N LYS A 190 -1.06 -19.35 11.41
CA LYS A 190 -1.18 -18.66 10.12
C LYS A 190 -0.27 -17.43 10.06
N HIS A 191 0.14 -17.03 8.86
CA HIS A 191 0.81 -15.76 8.64
C HIS A 191 -0.21 -14.61 8.66
N TRP A 192 -1.37 -14.81 8.01
CA TRP A 192 -2.52 -13.90 8.05
C TRP A 192 -3.81 -14.64 7.72
N ILE A 193 -4.93 -14.01 8.10
CA ILE A 193 -6.29 -14.49 7.83
C ILE A 193 -7.08 -13.34 7.23
N TYR A 194 -7.84 -13.61 6.18
CA TYR A 194 -8.79 -12.68 5.58
C TYR A 194 -10.20 -12.90 6.14
N PHE A 195 -10.93 -11.82 6.34
CA PHE A 195 -12.27 -11.82 6.91
C PHE A 195 -13.25 -11.12 5.96
N PRO A 196 -13.82 -11.82 4.99
CA PRO A 196 -14.79 -11.23 4.06
C PRO A 196 -16.13 -10.89 4.73
N GLU A 197 -16.53 -11.60 5.80
CA GLU A 197 -17.84 -11.43 6.43
C GLU A 197 -17.96 -10.05 7.11
N HIS A 198 -19.10 -9.37 6.87
CA HIS A 198 -19.39 -8.05 7.44
C HIS A 198 -19.54 -8.03 8.97
N ARG A 199 -19.80 -9.19 9.59
CA ARG A 199 -19.87 -9.30 11.05
C ARG A 199 -18.55 -8.99 11.76
N TYR A 200 -17.40 -9.13 11.06
CA TYR A 200 -16.09 -8.74 11.59
C TYR A 200 -15.75 -7.32 11.13
N PRO A 201 -15.30 -6.44 12.04
CA PRO A 201 -15.02 -5.04 11.67
C PRO A 201 -13.77 -4.85 10.80
N PHE A 202 -12.91 -5.85 10.72
CA PHE A 202 -11.64 -5.84 9.99
C PHE A 202 -11.71 -6.76 8.78
N TYR A 203 -10.82 -6.51 7.82
CA TYR A 203 -10.69 -7.34 6.62
C TYR A 203 -9.52 -8.32 6.69
N ARG A 204 -8.50 -8.06 7.52
CA ARG A 204 -7.31 -8.90 7.68
C ARG A 204 -6.78 -8.86 9.11
N ALA A 205 -6.30 -10.01 9.60
CA ALA A 205 -5.44 -10.11 10.77
C ALA A 205 -4.16 -10.86 10.38
N GLY A 206 -3.01 -10.41 10.84
CA GLY A 206 -1.72 -11.03 10.59
C GLY A 206 -0.95 -11.32 11.87
N PHE A 207 -0.02 -12.27 11.81
CA PHE A 207 0.70 -12.82 12.96
C PHE A 207 2.22 -12.73 12.72
N PRO A 208 2.85 -11.59 13.05
CA PRO A 208 4.26 -11.33 12.72
C PRO A 208 5.24 -12.37 13.27
N MET A 209 5.00 -12.95 14.45
CA MET A 209 5.86 -13.98 15.00
C MET A 209 5.94 -15.25 14.14
N ASN A 210 4.96 -15.50 13.26
CA ASN A 210 5.00 -16.62 12.32
C ASN A 210 5.83 -16.30 11.06
N PHE A 211 6.17 -15.02 10.82
CA PHE A 211 7.14 -14.62 9.80
C PHE A 211 8.58 -14.76 10.31
N SER A 212 8.80 -14.35 11.56
CA SER A 212 10.07 -14.50 12.26
C SER A 212 9.82 -14.55 13.77
N PRO A 213 10.41 -15.51 14.50
CA PRO A 213 10.30 -15.59 15.95
C PRO A 213 10.73 -14.31 16.67
N SER A 214 11.65 -13.54 16.08
CA SER A 214 12.11 -12.25 16.65
C SER A 214 11.04 -11.15 16.64
N MET A 215 9.89 -11.36 16.01
CA MET A 215 8.75 -10.43 15.98
C MET A 215 7.78 -10.62 17.14
N GLY A 216 8.07 -11.53 18.07
CA GLY A 216 7.32 -11.74 19.30
C GLY A 216 8.26 -11.80 20.51
N GLN A 217 7.70 -11.65 21.71
CA GLN A 217 8.41 -11.94 22.95
C GLN A 217 8.10 -13.36 23.43
N PRO A 218 9.01 -14.04 24.11
CA PRO A 218 8.72 -15.34 24.72
C PRO A 218 7.48 -15.27 25.62
N GLY A 219 6.62 -16.27 25.55
CA GLY A 219 5.35 -16.31 26.28
C GLY A 219 4.21 -15.49 25.66
N CYS A 220 4.47 -14.73 24.58
CA CYS A 220 3.48 -13.86 23.96
C CYS A 220 3.30 -14.16 22.47
N SER A 221 2.17 -13.74 21.95
CA SER A 221 1.91 -13.65 20.50
C SER A 221 1.75 -12.21 20.09
N SER A 222 2.30 -11.83 18.93
CA SER A 222 2.06 -10.55 18.28
C SER A 222 1.09 -10.72 17.13
N LEU A 223 0.16 -9.78 16.98
CA LEU A 223 -0.77 -9.73 15.86
C LEU A 223 -1.05 -8.28 15.46
N TYR A 224 -1.39 -8.09 14.20
CA TYR A 224 -1.91 -6.83 13.70
C TYR A 224 -3.26 -7.06 13.03
N VAL A 225 -4.12 -6.06 13.09
CA VAL A 225 -5.47 -6.10 12.51
C VAL A 225 -5.69 -4.86 11.68
N GLU A 226 -6.22 -5.03 10.48
CA GLU A 226 -6.42 -3.94 9.54
C GLU A 226 -7.91 -3.68 9.31
N MET A 227 -8.29 -2.41 9.46
CA MET A 227 -9.63 -1.90 9.20
C MET A 227 -9.55 -0.67 8.30
N SER A 228 -10.16 -0.72 7.13
CA SER A 228 -10.24 0.45 6.26
C SER A 228 -11.30 1.44 6.77
N HIS A 229 -11.02 2.72 6.54
CA HIS A 229 -11.96 3.81 6.82
C HIS A 229 -11.81 4.93 5.77
N GLN A 230 -12.83 5.77 5.64
CA GLN A 230 -12.73 6.97 4.81
C GLN A 230 -11.77 7.97 5.46
N PRO A 231 -10.98 8.74 4.67
CA PRO A 231 -9.99 9.68 5.22
C PRO A 231 -10.58 10.76 6.14
N THR A 232 -11.88 10.99 6.06
CA THR A 232 -12.61 11.96 6.89
C THR A 232 -13.18 11.38 8.18
N GLU A 233 -13.16 10.06 8.32
CA GLU A 233 -13.65 9.36 9.52
C GLU A 233 -12.56 9.29 10.57
N GLN A 234 -12.95 9.48 11.82
CA GLN A 234 -12.06 9.35 12.97
C GLN A 234 -12.73 8.52 14.06
N GLU A 235 -11.98 7.62 14.64
CA GLU A 235 -12.41 6.79 15.78
C GLU A 235 -11.32 6.83 16.86
N SER A 236 -11.72 6.82 18.13
CA SER A 236 -10.77 6.80 19.23
C SER A 236 -10.01 5.47 19.30
N GLU A 237 -8.76 5.51 19.69
CA GLU A 237 -7.91 4.34 19.86
C GLU A 237 -8.56 3.29 20.78
N THR A 238 -9.13 3.71 21.91
CA THR A 238 -9.83 2.82 22.84
C THR A 238 -11.00 2.09 22.18
N SER A 239 -11.83 2.80 21.38
CA SER A 239 -12.95 2.20 20.66
C SER A 239 -12.47 1.18 19.63
N LEU A 240 -11.42 1.51 18.88
CA LEU A 240 -10.80 0.63 17.88
C LEU A 240 -10.29 -0.66 18.51
N ILE A 241 -9.51 -0.57 19.60
CA ILE A 241 -8.96 -1.72 20.29
C ILE A 241 -10.09 -2.63 20.82
N GLU A 242 -11.11 -2.04 21.45
CA GLU A 242 -12.23 -2.82 21.98
C GLU A 242 -13.04 -3.51 20.87
N ARG A 243 -13.28 -2.81 19.76
CA ARG A 243 -13.98 -3.36 18.60
C ARG A 243 -13.20 -4.50 17.93
N VAL A 244 -11.89 -4.34 17.79
CA VAL A 244 -10.98 -5.37 17.27
C VAL A 244 -10.96 -6.57 18.18
N ARG A 245 -10.80 -6.37 19.50
CA ARG A 245 -10.81 -7.45 20.49
C ARG A 245 -12.07 -8.31 20.40
N ARG A 246 -13.25 -7.68 20.45
CA ARG A 246 -14.54 -8.38 20.31
C ARG A 246 -14.65 -9.14 18.98
N GLY A 247 -14.18 -8.55 17.89
CA GLY A 247 -14.17 -9.21 16.58
C GLY A 247 -13.26 -10.43 16.55
N LEU A 248 -12.07 -10.36 17.15
CA LEU A 248 -11.11 -11.47 17.23
C LEU A 248 -11.63 -12.60 18.15
N GLU A 249 -12.30 -12.25 19.26
CA GLU A 249 -12.97 -13.22 20.12
C GLU A 249 -14.11 -13.94 19.38
N ALA A 250 -14.96 -13.18 18.68
CA ALA A 250 -16.04 -13.75 17.86
C ALA A 250 -15.54 -14.62 16.70
N ALA A 251 -14.33 -14.36 16.22
CA ALA A 251 -13.65 -15.16 15.18
C ALA A 251 -12.92 -16.40 15.77
N GLY A 252 -12.86 -16.54 17.09
CA GLY A 252 -12.14 -17.62 17.77
C GLY A 252 -10.60 -17.49 17.70
N VAL A 253 -10.08 -16.31 17.34
CA VAL A 253 -8.65 -16.01 17.34
C VAL A 253 -8.19 -15.71 18.76
N LEU A 254 -8.94 -14.87 19.48
CA LEU A 254 -8.72 -14.59 20.89
C LEU A 254 -9.74 -15.34 21.76
N GLN A 255 -9.34 -15.57 23.00
CA GLN A 255 -10.22 -16.05 24.07
C GLN A 255 -10.58 -14.87 24.99
N ALA A 256 -11.75 -14.92 25.62
CA ALA A 256 -12.17 -13.88 26.55
C ALA A 256 -11.19 -13.71 27.74
N THR A 257 -10.43 -14.76 28.06
CA THR A 257 -9.41 -14.80 29.12
C THR A 257 -8.04 -14.29 28.67
N ASP A 258 -7.86 -14.01 27.36
CA ASP A 258 -6.55 -13.53 26.86
C ASP A 258 -6.29 -12.11 27.39
N GLU A 259 -5.10 -11.92 27.95
CA GLU A 259 -4.61 -10.63 28.41
C GLU A 259 -3.87 -9.93 27.27
N LEU A 260 -4.26 -8.69 26.96
CA LEU A 260 -3.52 -7.81 26.06
C LEU A 260 -2.43 -7.10 26.87
N VAL A 261 -1.17 -7.45 26.61
CA VAL A 261 0.00 -6.84 27.29
C VAL A 261 0.48 -5.59 26.56
N MET A 262 0.07 -5.39 25.30
CA MET A 262 0.36 -4.19 24.54
C MET A 262 -0.72 -3.99 23.47
N SER A 263 -1.06 -2.74 23.24
CA SER A 263 -1.84 -2.29 22.08
C SER A 263 -1.25 -1.00 21.53
N ASP A 264 -1.29 -0.84 20.22
CA ASP A 264 -0.82 0.35 19.52
C ASP A 264 -1.65 0.51 18.24
N VAL A 265 -2.12 1.71 17.96
CA VAL A 265 -2.92 2.00 16.77
C VAL A 265 -2.16 2.96 15.87
N LYS A 266 -2.01 2.59 14.61
CA LYS A 266 -1.48 3.47 13.57
C LYS A 266 -2.59 3.80 12.58
N ASP A 267 -2.84 5.07 12.38
CA ASP A 267 -3.67 5.55 11.28
C ASP A 267 -2.78 5.73 10.04
N LEU A 268 -2.94 4.83 9.09
CA LEU A 268 -2.27 4.90 7.78
C LEU A 268 -3.15 5.74 6.85
N TYR A 269 -3.00 7.05 6.90
CA TYR A 269 -3.84 8.00 6.16
C TYR A 269 -3.87 7.71 4.65
N TYR A 270 -2.73 7.56 4.00
CA TYR A 270 -2.63 7.13 2.61
C TYR A 270 -2.33 5.62 2.53
N ALA A 271 -3.30 4.76 2.84
CA ALA A 271 -3.04 3.31 2.83
C ALA A 271 -3.09 2.71 1.43
N TYR A 272 -4.21 2.89 0.73
CA TYR A 272 -4.40 2.34 -0.61
C TYR A 272 -5.01 3.38 -1.55
N VAL A 273 -4.36 3.59 -2.68
CA VAL A 273 -4.87 4.46 -3.75
C VAL A 273 -6.03 3.78 -4.48
N LEU A 274 -7.07 4.53 -4.84
CA LEU A 274 -8.20 4.01 -5.58
C LEU A 274 -7.97 4.16 -7.10
N PHE A 275 -8.20 3.07 -7.81
CA PHE A 275 -8.09 3.02 -9.26
C PHE A 275 -9.47 3.22 -9.89
N ASP A 276 -9.93 4.46 -9.90
CA ASP A 276 -11.13 4.86 -10.59
C ASP A 276 -10.84 5.37 -12.02
N ARG A 277 -11.89 5.66 -12.77
CA ARG A 277 -11.78 6.13 -14.18
C ARG A 277 -11.05 7.46 -14.34
N TYR A 278 -10.95 8.28 -13.29
CA TYR A 278 -10.31 9.60 -13.33
C TYR A 278 -8.81 9.54 -13.07
N ARG A 279 -8.37 8.55 -12.26
CA ARG A 279 -7.01 8.43 -11.78
C ARG A 279 -5.96 8.44 -12.89
N ASN A 280 -6.12 7.60 -13.92
CA ASN A 280 -5.09 7.44 -14.97
C ASN A 280 -4.78 8.74 -15.69
N ARG A 281 -5.83 9.52 -16.02
CA ARG A 281 -5.67 10.84 -16.62
C ARG A 281 -5.00 11.81 -15.65
N ALA A 282 -5.51 11.90 -14.41
CA ALA A 282 -5.00 12.83 -13.41
C ALA A 282 -3.52 12.58 -13.11
N VAL A 283 -3.15 11.34 -12.83
CA VAL A 283 -1.75 10.96 -12.53
C VAL A 283 -0.83 11.30 -13.70
N LYS A 284 -1.23 10.97 -14.94
CA LYS A 284 -0.43 11.26 -16.13
C LYS A 284 -0.16 12.76 -16.28
N GLU A 285 -1.19 13.58 -16.19
CA GLU A 285 -1.08 15.05 -16.37
C GLU A 285 -0.22 15.66 -15.25
N LEU A 286 -0.44 15.25 -13.99
CA LEU A 286 0.32 15.72 -12.83
C LEU A 286 1.81 15.36 -12.93
N LEU A 287 2.13 14.09 -13.19
CA LEU A 287 3.51 13.64 -13.32
C LEU A 287 4.24 14.32 -14.47
N THR A 288 3.55 14.54 -15.61
CA THR A 288 4.12 15.26 -16.76
C THR A 288 4.46 16.70 -16.41
N GLU A 289 3.58 17.42 -15.72
CA GLU A 289 3.83 18.80 -15.30
C GLU A 289 4.96 18.89 -14.27
N LEU A 290 5.00 17.97 -13.29
CA LEU A 290 6.08 17.92 -12.29
C LEU A 290 7.44 17.64 -12.95
N GLU A 291 7.53 16.67 -13.86
CA GLU A 291 8.78 16.37 -14.57
C GLU A 291 9.25 17.55 -15.43
N ARG A 292 8.33 18.28 -16.08
CA ARG A 292 8.64 19.52 -16.82
C ARG A 292 9.27 20.60 -15.92
N ARG A 293 8.91 20.62 -14.65
CA ARG A 293 9.47 21.53 -13.62
C ARG A 293 10.71 20.98 -12.91
N GLY A 294 11.22 19.83 -13.34
CA GLY A 294 12.43 19.24 -12.75
C GLY A 294 12.17 18.41 -11.49
N ILE A 295 10.91 18.03 -11.25
CA ILE A 295 10.51 17.20 -10.11
C ILE A 295 10.14 15.81 -10.61
N SER A 296 10.88 14.80 -10.19
CA SER A 296 10.58 13.38 -10.46
C SER A 296 9.86 12.79 -9.26
N SER A 297 8.57 12.50 -9.40
CA SER A 297 7.79 11.80 -8.37
C SER A 297 7.89 10.29 -8.60
N ILE A 298 8.28 9.51 -7.58
CA ILE A 298 8.50 8.07 -7.64
C ILE A 298 8.00 7.38 -6.37
N GLY A 299 8.03 6.05 -6.38
CA GLY A 299 7.55 5.23 -5.26
C GLY A 299 6.04 5.06 -5.28
N ARG A 300 5.55 4.18 -4.40
CA ARG A 300 4.15 3.77 -4.33
C ARG A 300 3.17 4.97 -4.32
N TYR A 301 3.41 5.92 -3.46
CA TYR A 301 2.54 7.07 -3.28
C TYR A 301 2.89 8.23 -4.21
N GLY A 302 4.16 8.38 -4.60
CA GLY A 302 4.58 9.39 -5.56
C GLY A 302 4.07 9.13 -6.97
N LEU A 303 3.98 7.86 -7.39
CA LEU A 303 3.35 7.45 -8.65
C LEU A 303 1.85 7.18 -8.52
N TRP A 304 1.31 7.22 -7.31
CA TRP A 304 -0.09 6.91 -7.03
C TRP A 304 -0.50 5.53 -7.54
N GLU A 305 0.30 4.50 -7.18
CA GLU A 305 0.20 3.12 -7.69
C GLU A 305 0.31 2.09 -6.57
N HIS A 306 -0.12 0.85 -6.87
CA HIS A 306 0.15 -0.31 -6.03
C HIS A 306 1.47 -0.94 -6.46
N THR A 307 2.54 -0.65 -5.74
CA THR A 307 3.88 -1.17 -6.01
C THR A 307 4.43 -1.92 -4.80
N SER A 308 5.34 -2.86 -5.07
CA SER A 308 6.12 -3.57 -4.04
C SER A 308 7.33 -2.74 -3.59
N MET A 309 8.04 -3.22 -2.57
CA MET A 309 9.34 -2.65 -2.16
C MET A 309 10.39 -2.82 -3.26
N GLU A 310 10.38 -3.94 -3.98
CA GLU A 310 11.27 -4.20 -5.12
C GLU A 310 11.05 -3.18 -6.24
N ASP A 311 9.78 -2.88 -6.56
CA ASP A 311 9.44 -1.85 -7.54
C ASP A 311 9.96 -0.47 -7.11
N ALA A 312 9.82 -0.12 -5.83
CA ALA A 312 10.31 1.16 -5.31
C ALA A 312 11.83 1.29 -5.44
N ILE A 313 12.58 0.23 -5.15
CA ILE A 313 14.04 0.17 -5.34
C ILE A 313 14.39 0.34 -6.82
N ALA A 314 13.71 -0.40 -7.71
CA ALA A 314 13.94 -0.31 -9.15
C ALA A 314 13.64 1.09 -9.70
N GLN A 315 12.58 1.75 -9.24
CA GLN A 315 12.24 3.13 -9.60
C GLN A 315 13.34 4.11 -9.17
N GLY A 316 13.86 3.97 -7.96
CA GLY A 316 15.00 4.76 -7.48
C GLY A 316 16.24 4.59 -8.38
N GLN A 317 16.59 3.37 -8.74
CA GLN A 317 17.68 3.05 -9.64
C GLN A 317 17.47 3.68 -11.03
N GLN A 318 16.27 3.58 -11.59
CA GLN A 318 15.95 4.14 -12.92
C GLN A 318 16.07 5.68 -12.94
N VAL A 319 15.59 6.35 -11.89
CA VAL A 319 15.73 7.81 -11.78
C VAL A 319 17.20 8.20 -11.70
N ALA A 320 17.99 7.52 -10.88
CA ALA A 320 19.42 7.81 -10.75
C ALA A 320 20.17 7.63 -12.10
N MET A 321 19.86 6.58 -12.85
CA MET A 321 20.43 6.36 -14.19
C MET A 321 20.06 7.48 -15.17
N ARG A 322 18.79 7.89 -15.21
CA ARG A 322 18.34 9.00 -16.08
C ARG A 322 19.05 10.32 -15.77
N LEU A 323 19.23 10.62 -14.50
CA LEU A 323 19.93 11.84 -14.07
C LEU A 323 21.40 11.82 -14.45
N ARG A 324 22.09 10.68 -14.28
CA ARG A 324 23.50 10.52 -14.73
C ARG A 324 23.66 10.71 -16.23
N MET A 325 22.77 10.14 -17.04
CA MET A 325 22.83 10.30 -18.51
C MET A 325 22.64 11.76 -18.93
N ARG A 326 21.73 12.49 -18.27
CA ARG A 326 21.49 13.93 -18.54
C ARG A 326 22.64 14.83 -18.08
N ALA A 327 23.39 14.45 -17.07
CA ALA A 327 24.56 15.19 -16.60
C ALA A 327 25.79 14.96 -17.48
N ALA A 328 25.82 13.87 -18.24
CA ALA A 328 26.93 13.52 -19.16
C ALA A 328 26.69 14.04 -20.60
N ALA A 329 25.50 14.53 -20.93
CA ALA A 329 25.15 15.13 -22.23
C ALA A 329 25.19 16.65 -22.20
#